data_5835ec6c0c007257ee62a53a7c88a597
#
_entry.id   5835ec6c0c007257ee62a53a7c88a597
#
_cell.length_a   1.000
_cell.length_b   1.000
_cell.length_c   1.000
_cell.angle_alpha   90.00
_cell.angle_beta   90.00
_cell.angle_gamma   90.00
#
_symmetry.space_group_name_H-M   'P 1'
#
loop_
_entity.id
_entity.type
_entity.pdbx_description
1 polymer ?
#
loop_
_entity_poly.entity_id
_entity_poly.type
_entity_poly.pdbx_seq_one_letter_code
_entity_poly.pdbx_strand_id
1 'polypeptide(L)'
;MDYPFVVVGTQNPIEHEGTYRLPEAQLDRFLFKINVTYPSVAEEIEVLELHDHGAIARWQELEPVLSVEALKKLRAQVAQVRVDPKIKSFIVNIVDATRKSGWLYLGASPRASIALMNGAKAFAAIQGRDFVVPDDVLYLVNPVLRHRVQLSSEKELEGVTVDQVVQQIVSKI
;
A
#
# COMPACT_ATOMS: atom_id res chain seq x y z
N MET A 1 -15.43 -0.74 -18.30
CA MET A 1 -14.27 0.15 -18.05
C MET A 1 -13.16 -0.28 -18.99
N ASP A 2 -12.60 0.67 -19.71
CA ASP A 2 -11.48 0.39 -20.61
C ASP A 2 -10.20 0.18 -19.82
N TYR A 3 -9.38 -0.77 -20.27
CA TYR A 3 -8.10 -1.11 -19.62
C TYR A 3 -6.97 -0.23 -20.16
N PRO A 4 -6.06 0.27 -19.35
CA PRO A 4 -5.91 0.09 -17.89
C PRO A 4 -6.77 1.06 -17.07
N PHE A 5 -7.30 0.61 -15.91
CA PHE A 5 -7.97 1.45 -14.94
C PHE A 5 -7.38 1.22 -13.55
N VAL A 6 -7.52 2.22 -12.67
CA VAL A 6 -7.10 2.17 -11.25
C VAL A 6 -8.32 2.45 -10.40
N VAL A 7 -8.51 1.67 -9.34
CA VAL A 7 -9.56 1.88 -8.35
C VAL A 7 -8.91 2.46 -7.09
N VAL A 8 -9.35 3.66 -6.72
CA VAL A 8 -8.96 4.32 -5.47
C VAL A 8 -10.21 4.48 -4.62
N GLY A 9 -10.15 4.00 -3.39
CA GLY A 9 -11.22 4.17 -2.40
C GLY A 9 -10.69 4.92 -1.18
N THR A 10 -11.50 5.78 -0.59
CA THR A 10 -11.20 6.46 0.66
C THR A 10 -12.03 5.88 1.80
N GLN A 11 -11.46 5.81 2.99
CA GLN A 11 -12.17 5.48 4.23
C GLN A 11 -11.87 6.55 5.26
N ASN A 12 -12.92 7.10 5.87
CA ASN A 12 -12.75 7.99 7.01
C ASN A 12 -12.82 7.14 8.30
N PRO A 13 -11.75 7.05 9.10
CA PRO A 13 -11.76 6.24 10.32
C PRO A 13 -12.68 6.79 11.42
N ILE A 14 -13.11 8.06 11.33
CA ILE A 14 -13.94 8.73 12.32
C ILE A 14 -15.44 8.43 12.10
N GLU A 15 -15.85 8.15 10.87
CA GLU A 15 -17.24 7.86 10.52
C GLU A 15 -17.59 6.38 10.79
N HIS A 16 -17.57 5.98 12.09
CA HIS A 16 -17.92 4.62 12.48
C HIS A 16 -19.43 4.35 12.63
N GLU A 17 -20.27 5.39 12.69
CA GLU A 17 -21.72 5.25 12.78
C GLU A 17 -22.36 5.26 11.40
N GLY A 18 -22.83 4.10 10.94
CA GLY A 18 -23.63 3.95 9.71
C GLY A 18 -22.93 3.45 8.46
N THR A 19 -21.60 3.27 8.46
CA THR A 19 -20.91 2.70 7.31
C THR A 19 -20.49 1.26 7.56
N TYR A 20 -20.90 0.33 6.67
CA TYR A 20 -20.41 -1.04 6.69
C TYR A 20 -18.92 -1.07 6.33
N ARG A 21 -18.08 -1.57 7.23
CA ARG A 21 -16.69 -1.87 6.90
C ARG A 21 -16.66 -2.86 5.74
N LEU A 22 -15.82 -2.60 4.75
CA LEU A 22 -15.59 -3.57 3.68
C LEU A 22 -15.12 -4.90 4.28
N PRO A 23 -15.71 -6.03 3.87
CA PRO A 23 -15.24 -7.34 4.30
C PRO A 23 -13.75 -7.53 3.97
N GLU A 24 -13.03 -8.23 4.84
CA GLU A 24 -11.59 -8.48 4.70
C GLU A 24 -11.21 -9.06 3.34
N ALA A 25 -12.02 -9.97 2.81
CA ALA A 25 -11.82 -10.55 1.48
C ALA A 25 -11.89 -9.51 0.34
N GLN A 26 -12.58 -8.40 0.55
CA GLN A 26 -12.61 -7.27 -0.41
C GLN A 26 -11.41 -6.35 -0.21
N LEU A 27 -11.02 -6.08 1.04
CA LEU A 27 -9.83 -5.29 1.36
C LEU A 27 -8.55 -5.96 0.83
N ASP A 28 -8.43 -7.28 0.93
CA ASP A 28 -7.28 -8.04 0.42
C ASP A 28 -7.04 -7.88 -1.10
N ARG A 29 -8.05 -7.42 -1.84
CA ARG A 29 -7.94 -7.15 -3.29
C ARG A 29 -7.30 -5.81 -3.62
N PHE A 30 -7.28 -4.84 -2.70
CA PHE A 30 -6.58 -3.58 -2.90
C PHE A 30 -5.07 -3.80 -2.79
N LEU A 31 -4.30 -3.17 -3.68
CA LEU A 31 -2.85 -3.32 -3.70
C LEU A 31 -2.21 -2.72 -2.45
N PHE A 32 -2.57 -1.49 -2.11
CA PHE A 32 -2.02 -0.73 -0.99
C PHE A 32 -3.14 -0.14 -0.12
N LYS A 33 -2.84 0.00 1.17
CA LYS A 33 -3.53 0.91 2.08
C LYS A 33 -2.56 2.00 2.51
N ILE A 34 -2.86 3.24 2.14
CA ILE A 34 -2.06 4.42 2.46
C ILE A 34 -2.74 5.15 3.60
N ASN A 35 -2.01 5.40 4.68
CA ASN A 35 -2.49 6.24 5.77
C ASN A 35 -2.14 7.70 5.44
N VAL A 36 -3.17 8.53 5.36
CA VAL A 36 -3.01 9.98 5.18
C VAL A 36 -3.12 10.62 6.56
N THR A 37 -2.14 11.40 6.94
CA THR A 37 -2.12 12.17 8.20
C THR A 37 -2.74 13.53 8.00
N TYR A 38 -3.06 14.21 9.10
CA TYR A 38 -3.46 15.61 9.02
C TYR A 38 -2.33 16.47 8.43
N PRO A 39 -2.68 17.54 7.69
CA PRO A 39 -1.70 18.49 7.20
C PRO A 39 -0.97 19.17 8.38
N SER A 40 0.23 19.66 8.13
CA SER A 40 0.92 20.55 9.06
C SER A 40 0.20 21.91 9.14
N VAL A 41 0.47 22.70 10.17
CA VAL A 41 -0.11 24.03 10.34
C VAL A 41 0.13 24.91 9.09
N ALA A 42 1.33 24.82 8.50
CA ALA A 42 1.66 25.59 7.30
C ALA A 42 0.82 25.16 6.08
N GLU A 43 0.69 23.85 5.85
CA GLU A 43 -0.13 23.31 4.76
C GLU A 43 -1.63 23.61 4.98
N GLU A 44 -2.09 23.63 6.23
CA GLU A 44 -3.48 23.98 6.55
C GLU A 44 -3.77 25.46 6.25
N ILE A 45 -2.80 26.36 6.49
CA ILE A 45 -2.89 27.76 6.08
C ILE A 45 -2.98 27.89 4.55
N GLU A 46 -2.14 27.13 3.81
CA GLU A 46 -2.21 27.12 2.35
C GLU A 46 -3.58 26.64 1.82
N VAL A 47 -4.17 25.63 2.49
CA VAL A 47 -5.53 25.17 2.17
C VAL A 47 -6.56 26.29 2.34
N LEU A 48 -6.46 27.09 3.42
CA LEU A 48 -7.36 28.23 3.64
C LEU A 48 -7.17 29.33 2.58
N GLU A 49 -5.92 29.64 2.22
CA GLU A 49 -5.62 30.61 1.16
C GLU A 49 -6.18 30.16 -0.20
N LEU A 50 -6.00 28.90 -0.55
CA LEU A 50 -6.57 28.31 -1.77
C LEU A 50 -8.10 28.37 -1.78
N HIS A 51 -8.74 28.17 -0.62
CA HIS A 51 -10.19 28.26 -0.49
C HIS A 51 -10.68 29.69 -0.64
N ASP A 52 -10.03 30.65 -0.01
CA ASP A 52 -10.39 32.07 -0.03
C ASP A 52 -10.31 32.65 -1.46
N HIS A 53 -9.31 32.23 -2.22
CA HIS A 53 -9.15 32.63 -3.63
C HIS A 53 -10.04 31.86 -4.62
N GLY A 54 -11.01 31.07 -4.16
CA GLY A 54 -11.95 30.33 -5.02
C GLY A 54 -11.30 29.23 -5.87
N ALA A 55 -10.10 28.79 -5.48
CA ALA A 55 -9.32 27.78 -6.18
C ALA A 55 -9.87 26.34 -6.00
N ILE A 56 -11.07 26.21 -5.40
CA ILE A 56 -11.73 24.93 -5.19
C ILE A 56 -12.21 24.40 -6.53
N ALA A 57 -11.45 23.51 -7.12
CA ALA A 57 -11.77 22.68 -8.27
C ALA A 57 -10.99 22.95 -9.57
N ARG A 58 -9.69 23.27 -9.46
CA ARG A 58 -8.82 23.29 -10.64
C ARG A 58 -8.47 21.87 -11.17
N TRP A 59 -9.01 20.80 -10.54
CA TRP A 59 -8.83 19.44 -11.08
C TRP A 59 -9.38 19.30 -12.52
N GLN A 60 -10.34 20.16 -12.93
CA GLN A 60 -10.86 20.22 -14.30
C GLN A 60 -9.87 20.83 -15.31
N GLU A 61 -8.87 21.55 -14.83
CA GLU A 61 -7.83 22.21 -15.63
C GLU A 61 -6.58 21.31 -15.80
N LEU A 62 -6.58 20.11 -15.17
CA LEU A 62 -5.43 19.19 -15.25
C LEU A 62 -5.34 18.58 -16.65
N GLU A 63 -4.21 18.80 -17.29
CA GLU A 63 -3.90 18.12 -18.55
C GLU A 63 -3.35 16.71 -18.32
N PRO A 64 -3.66 15.75 -19.21
CA PRO A 64 -3.11 14.41 -19.13
C PRO A 64 -1.59 14.40 -19.24
N VAL A 65 -0.90 13.88 -18.22
CA VAL A 65 0.57 13.76 -18.21
C VAL A 65 1.04 12.52 -19.00
N LEU A 66 0.21 11.47 -19.04
CA LEU A 66 0.52 10.20 -19.71
C LEU A 66 -0.62 9.76 -20.62
N SER A 67 -0.27 9.31 -21.83
CA SER A 67 -1.24 8.60 -22.67
C SER A 67 -1.46 7.16 -22.20
N VAL A 68 -2.56 6.56 -22.61
CA VAL A 68 -2.86 5.16 -22.32
C VAL A 68 -1.78 4.23 -22.90
N GLU A 69 -1.26 4.56 -24.09
CA GLU A 69 -0.19 3.83 -24.77
C GLU A 69 1.13 3.92 -24.00
N ALA A 70 1.47 5.10 -23.47
CA ALA A 70 2.64 5.27 -22.62
C ALA A 70 2.53 4.44 -21.33
N LEU A 71 1.35 4.44 -20.69
CA LEU A 71 1.10 3.64 -19.50
C LEU A 71 1.22 2.13 -19.79
N LYS A 72 0.71 1.65 -20.92
CA LYS A 72 0.86 0.25 -21.33
C LYS A 72 2.33 -0.12 -21.54
N LYS A 73 3.14 0.75 -22.16
CA LYS A 73 4.57 0.55 -22.33
C LYS A 73 5.30 0.48 -20.99
N LEU A 74 5.03 1.40 -20.07
CA LEU A 74 5.61 1.39 -18.73
C LEU A 74 5.27 0.10 -17.96
N ARG A 75 4.03 -0.36 -18.02
CA ARG A 75 3.62 -1.63 -17.40
C ARG A 75 4.36 -2.83 -18.00
N ALA A 76 4.57 -2.84 -19.31
CA ALA A 76 5.35 -3.89 -19.96
C ALA A 76 6.83 -3.87 -19.50
N GLN A 77 7.43 -2.70 -19.33
CA GLN A 77 8.78 -2.55 -18.80
C GLN A 77 8.89 -3.04 -17.35
N VAL A 78 7.95 -2.66 -16.47
CA VAL A 78 7.89 -3.15 -15.09
C VAL A 78 7.77 -4.68 -15.03
N ALA A 79 7.00 -5.28 -15.96
CA ALA A 79 6.87 -6.73 -16.02
C ALA A 79 8.21 -7.44 -16.29
N GLN A 80 9.15 -6.80 -17.00
CA GLN A 80 10.48 -7.33 -17.31
C GLN A 80 11.49 -7.21 -16.16
N VAL A 81 11.20 -6.42 -15.11
CA VAL A 81 12.09 -6.29 -13.94
C VAL A 81 12.33 -7.65 -13.31
N ARG A 82 13.60 -8.01 -13.15
CA ARG A 82 14.03 -9.32 -12.65
C ARG A 82 13.84 -9.44 -11.13
N VAL A 83 13.39 -10.60 -10.68
CA VAL A 83 13.29 -10.94 -9.26
C VAL A 83 14.06 -12.23 -9.01
N ASP A 84 15.16 -12.12 -8.29
CA ASP A 84 15.97 -13.26 -7.91
C ASP A 84 15.17 -14.28 -7.07
N PRO A 85 15.41 -15.60 -7.20
CA PRO A 85 14.78 -16.61 -6.35
C PRO A 85 14.92 -16.34 -4.84
N LYS A 86 16.04 -15.77 -4.39
CA LYS A 86 16.25 -15.39 -2.98
C LYS A 86 15.28 -14.30 -2.54
N ILE A 87 15.01 -13.29 -3.40
CA ILE A 87 14.04 -12.25 -3.13
C ILE A 87 12.61 -12.84 -3.06
N LYS A 88 12.27 -13.77 -3.95
CA LYS A 88 10.97 -14.47 -3.88
C LYS A 88 10.83 -15.24 -2.56
N SER A 89 11.89 -15.95 -2.14
CA SER A 89 11.92 -16.64 -0.86
C SER A 89 11.79 -15.66 0.31
N PHE A 90 12.48 -14.53 0.27
CA PHE A 90 12.36 -13.46 1.27
C PHE A 90 10.94 -12.94 1.41
N ILE A 91 10.27 -12.61 0.28
CA ILE A 91 8.86 -12.19 0.27
C ILE A 91 7.96 -13.26 0.91
N VAL A 92 8.14 -14.53 0.53
CA VAL A 92 7.31 -15.63 1.07
C VAL A 92 7.56 -15.79 2.56
N ASN A 93 8.80 -15.68 3.02
CA ASN A 93 9.16 -15.78 4.44
C ASN A 93 8.49 -14.67 5.27
N ILE A 94 8.46 -13.42 4.76
CA ILE A 94 7.73 -12.31 5.41
C ILE A 94 6.25 -12.67 5.57
N VAL A 95 5.59 -13.10 4.50
CA VAL A 95 4.16 -13.42 4.52
C VAL A 95 3.88 -14.65 5.40
N ASP A 96 4.72 -15.66 5.36
CA ASP A 96 4.58 -16.85 6.19
C ASP A 96 4.78 -16.53 7.68
N ALA A 97 5.74 -15.65 8.01
CA ALA A 97 5.96 -15.18 9.37
C ALA A 97 4.73 -14.46 9.95
N THR A 98 3.95 -13.74 9.13
CA THR A 98 2.68 -13.16 9.60
C THR A 98 1.69 -14.23 10.03
N ARG A 99 1.64 -15.37 9.35
CA ARG A 99 0.73 -16.51 9.68
C ARG A 99 1.14 -17.27 10.93
N LYS A 100 2.43 -17.26 11.24
CA LYS A 100 3.01 -17.96 12.40
C LYS A 100 3.15 -17.06 13.63
N SER A 101 2.89 -15.76 13.49
CA SER A 101 3.00 -14.81 14.59
C SER A 101 1.84 -14.96 15.57
N GLY A 102 2.14 -15.19 16.85
CA GLY A 102 1.13 -15.17 17.91
C GLY A 102 0.55 -13.78 18.20
N TRP A 103 1.10 -12.72 17.58
CA TRP A 103 0.58 -11.36 17.73
C TRP A 103 -0.53 -11.01 16.75
N LEU A 104 -0.73 -11.88 15.75
CA LEU A 104 -1.76 -11.71 14.74
C LEU A 104 -2.81 -12.81 14.88
N TYR A 105 -4.07 -12.39 14.92
CA TYR A 105 -5.22 -13.29 14.80
C TYR A 105 -5.36 -13.82 13.37
N LEU A 106 -5.11 -12.93 12.38
CA LEU A 106 -5.15 -13.27 10.97
C LEU A 106 -3.86 -12.84 10.29
N GLY A 107 -3.13 -13.79 9.72
CA GLY A 107 -1.96 -13.55 8.87
C GLY A 107 -2.35 -13.31 7.40
N ALA A 108 -1.40 -12.79 6.63
CA ALA A 108 -1.63 -12.40 5.25
C ALA A 108 -1.82 -13.58 4.29
N SER A 109 -2.69 -13.40 3.29
CA SER A 109 -2.95 -14.37 2.22
C SER A 109 -1.79 -14.44 1.20
N PRO A 110 -1.74 -15.46 0.30
CA PRO A 110 -0.77 -15.49 -0.80
C PRO A 110 -0.85 -14.29 -1.75
N ARG A 111 -1.98 -13.57 -1.79
CA ARG A 111 -2.11 -12.31 -2.54
C ARG A 111 -1.14 -11.24 -2.05
N ALA A 112 -0.80 -11.24 -0.77
CA ALA A 112 0.20 -10.35 -0.21
C ALA A 112 1.58 -10.58 -0.84
N SER A 113 1.99 -11.83 -1.04
CA SER A 113 3.26 -12.15 -1.72
C SER A 113 3.29 -11.63 -3.16
N ILE A 114 2.19 -11.79 -3.88
CA ILE A 114 2.05 -11.28 -5.25
C ILE A 114 2.07 -9.74 -5.26
N ALA A 115 1.38 -9.10 -4.31
CA ALA A 115 1.34 -7.65 -4.17
C ALA A 115 2.73 -7.08 -3.85
N LEU A 116 3.46 -7.68 -2.90
CA LEU A 116 4.83 -7.29 -2.57
C LEU A 116 5.76 -7.42 -3.78
N MET A 117 5.71 -8.55 -4.47
CA MET A 117 6.55 -8.77 -5.65
C MET A 117 6.27 -7.75 -6.77
N ASN A 118 5.00 -7.52 -7.09
CA ASN A 118 4.63 -6.58 -8.16
C ASN A 118 4.94 -5.13 -7.78
N GLY A 119 4.67 -4.76 -6.53
CA GLY A 119 5.02 -3.44 -6.01
C GLY A 119 6.54 -3.21 -6.02
N ALA A 120 7.34 -4.20 -5.56
CA ALA A 120 8.81 -4.12 -5.56
C ALA A 120 9.38 -3.98 -6.98
N LYS A 121 8.82 -4.68 -7.98
CA LYS A 121 9.19 -4.50 -9.39
C LYS A 121 8.94 -3.07 -9.87
N ALA A 122 7.76 -2.53 -9.55
CA ALA A 122 7.42 -1.16 -9.93
C ALA A 122 8.32 -0.14 -9.21
N PHE A 123 8.60 -0.35 -7.92
CA PHE A 123 9.48 0.53 -7.15
C PHE A 123 10.92 0.50 -7.68
N ALA A 124 11.48 -0.69 -7.98
CA ALA A 124 12.78 -0.83 -8.61
C ALA A 124 12.85 -0.09 -9.95
N ALA A 125 11.81 -0.20 -10.80
CA ALA A 125 11.73 0.50 -12.07
C ALA A 125 11.70 2.03 -11.89
N ILE A 126 10.96 2.56 -10.89
CA ILE A 126 10.94 3.99 -10.54
C ILE A 126 12.34 4.46 -10.12
N GLN A 127 13.12 3.61 -9.44
CA GLN A 127 14.51 3.88 -9.06
C GLN A 127 15.51 3.67 -10.23
N GLY A 128 15.04 3.43 -11.45
CA GLY A 128 15.89 3.23 -12.63
C GLY A 128 16.58 1.87 -12.68
N ARG A 129 16.13 0.87 -11.91
CA ARG A 129 16.74 -0.47 -11.85
C ARG A 129 15.89 -1.50 -12.60
N ASP A 130 16.53 -2.48 -13.20
CA ASP A 130 15.92 -3.63 -13.89
C ASP A 130 15.88 -4.90 -13.02
N PHE A 131 16.19 -4.78 -11.73
CA PHE A 131 16.14 -5.86 -10.74
C PHE A 131 15.69 -5.33 -9.38
N VAL A 132 15.06 -6.24 -8.60
CA VAL A 132 14.56 -5.98 -7.24
C VAL A 132 15.63 -6.28 -6.21
N VAL A 133 15.76 -5.40 -5.21
CA VAL A 133 16.59 -5.60 -4.00
C VAL A 133 15.70 -5.76 -2.75
N PRO A 134 16.22 -6.31 -1.63
CA PRO A 134 15.45 -6.47 -0.40
C PRO A 134 14.78 -5.18 0.08
N ASP A 135 15.45 -4.05 -0.02
CA ASP A 135 14.95 -2.75 0.44
C ASP A 135 13.67 -2.31 -0.31
N ASP A 136 13.51 -2.72 -1.58
CA ASP A 136 12.28 -2.46 -2.34
C ASP A 136 11.08 -3.17 -1.72
N VAL A 137 11.31 -4.41 -1.23
CA VAL A 137 10.29 -5.19 -0.54
C VAL A 137 9.99 -4.58 0.81
N LEU A 138 11.02 -4.24 1.59
CA LEU A 138 10.89 -3.65 2.93
C LEU A 138 10.11 -2.34 2.91
N TYR A 139 10.37 -1.48 1.93
CA TYR A 139 9.64 -0.22 1.74
C TYR A 139 8.13 -0.43 1.59
N LEU A 140 7.73 -1.52 0.97
CA LEU A 140 6.33 -1.81 0.64
C LEU A 140 5.61 -2.70 1.66
N VAL A 141 6.32 -3.26 2.64
CA VAL A 141 5.74 -4.21 3.60
C VAL A 141 4.53 -3.62 4.32
N ASN A 142 4.63 -2.43 4.90
CA ASN A 142 3.54 -1.81 5.65
C ASN A 142 2.33 -1.47 4.75
N PRO A 143 2.47 -0.71 3.66
CA PRO A 143 1.32 -0.38 2.82
C PRO A 143 0.64 -1.60 2.19
N VAL A 144 1.37 -2.70 1.99
CA VAL A 144 0.80 -3.96 1.47
C VAL A 144 0.15 -4.80 2.56
N LEU A 145 0.73 -4.90 3.76
CA LEU A 145 0.28 -5.84 4.79
C LEU A 145 -0.76 -5.26 5.75
N ARG A 146 -0.75 -3.93 6.03
CA ARG A 146 -1.57 -3.33 7.09
C ARG A 146 -3.08 -3.55 6.99
N HIS A 147 -3.59 -3.85 5.80
CA HIS A 147 -5.00 -4.15 5.56
C HIS A 147 -5.28 -5.63 5.29
N ARG A 148 -4.25 -6.46 5.41
CA ARG A 148 -4.29 -7.91 5.13
C ARG A 148 -4.02 -8.77 6.35
N VAL A 149 -3.69 -8.15 7.48
CA VAL A 149 -3.45 -8.81 8.75
C VAL A 149 -4.29 -8.18 9.84
N GLN A 150 -4.60 -8.96 10.90
CA GLN A 150 -5.36 -8.48 12.06
C GLN A 150 -4.59 -8.82 13.32
N LEU A 151 -4.57 -7.88 14.26
CA LEU A 151 -3.97 -8.07 15.57
C LEU A 151 -4.75 -9.10 16.38
N SER A 152 -4.08 -9.78 17.31
CA SER A 152 -4.75 -10.50 18.38
C SER A 152 -5.39 -9.49 19.34
N SER A 153 -6.48 -9.89 20.00
CA SER A 153 -7.19 -9.03 20.98
C SER A 153 -6.26 -8.54 22.09
N GLU A 154 -5.26 -9.34 22.49
CA GLU A 154 -4.24 -8.97 23.46
C GLU A 154 -3.41 -7.78 22.97
N LYS A 155 -2.95 -7.82 21.71
CA LYS A 155 -2.15 -6.73 21.13
C LYS A 155 -2.95 -5.48 20.83
N GLU A 156 -4.23 -5.62 20.50
CA GLU A 156 -5.14 -4.48 20.38
C GLU A 156 -5.34 -3.77 21.73
N LEU A 157 -5.50 -4.52 22.82
CA LEU A 157 -5.63 -3.96 24.17
C LEU A 157 -4.36 -3.29 24.67
N GLU A 158 -3.18 -3.77 24.26
CA GLU A 158 -1.89 -3.12 24.54
C GLU A 158 -1.70 -1.81 23.75
N GLY A 159 -2.58 -1.47 22.81
CA GLY A 159 -2.47 -0.26 21.98
C GLY A 159 -1.38 -0.34 20.90
N VAL A 160 -0.89 -1.55 20.60
CA VAL A 160 0.10 -1.76 19.54
C VAL A 160 -0.55 -1.61 18.17
N THR A 161 0.14 -0.98 17.23
CA THR A 161 -0.36 -0.83 15.86
C THR A 161 0.03 -2.01 14.97
N VAL A 162 -0.77 -2.26 13.93
CA VAL A 162 -0.44 -3.28 12.91
C VAL A 162 0.94 -3.03 12.31
N ASP A 163 1.27 -1.77 12.01
CA ASP A 163 2.56 -1.40 11.41
C ASP A 163 3.74 -1.76 12.32
N GLN A 164 3.61 -1.56 13.64
CA GLN A 164 4.64 -1.94 14.61
C GLN A 164 4.84 -3.46 14.66
N VAL A 165 3.74 -4.23 14.67
CA VAL A 165 3.82 -5.69 14.67
C VAL A 165 4.46 -6.20 13.38
N VAL A 166 4.07 -5.65 12.23
CA VAL A 166 4.63 -6.01 10.93
C VAL A 166 6.13 -5.73 10.89
N GLN A 167 6.58 -4.56 11.35
CA GLN A 167 8.00 -4.21 11.41
C GLN A 167 8.78 -5.14 12.35
N GLN A 168 8.21 -5.49 13.48
CA GLN A 168 8.84 -6.43 14.41
C GLN A 168 8.93 -7.86 13.86
N ILE A 169 7.95 -8.30 13.06
CA ILE A 169 8.03 -9.58 12.36
C ILE A 169 9.17 -9.55 11.34
N VAL A 170 9.24 -8.51 10.54
CA VAL A 170 10.24 -8.35 9.47
C VAL A 170 11.67 -8.25 10.02
N SER A 171 11.86 -7.58 11.16
CA SER A 171 13.19 -7.44 11.78
C SER A 171 13.80 -8.76 12.26
N LYS A 172 13.05 -9.85 12.27
CA LYS A 172 13.49 -11.20 12.68
C LYS A 172 13.82 -12.13 11.50
N ILE A 173 13.62 -11.64 10.26
CA ILE A 173 13.86 -12.40 9.01
C ILE A 173 15.17 -11.94 8.37
#